data_7ff342f3888825dbfa27508d01d1ae61
#
_entry.id   7ff342f3888825dbfa27508d01d1ae61
#
_cell.length_a   1.000
_cell.length_b   1.000
_cell.length_c   1.000
_cell.angle_alpha   90.00
_cell.angle_beta   90.00
_cell.angle_gamma   90.00
#
_symmetry.space_group_name_H-M   'P 1'
#
loop_
_entity.id
_entity.type
_entity.pdbx_description
1 polymer ?
#
loop_
_entity_poly.entity_id
_entity_poly.type
_entity_poly.pdbx_seq_one_letter_code
_entity_poly.pdbx_strand_id
1 'polypeptide(L)'
;MTSMQTPKPSLNPALRSFWTTKARNKILMGGRMSSKSWDAAGMAIFLANKYKLRFLCVRQLQNKIEESVYSLLKIQIERFGLTDNFKITDNKIENRITGSEFMFYGLWRHISEIKSIESIDILWSEESHALTETQWEILEPTIRKEGSECWLLFNPNLVSDFVWRNFVADPPTDTLVRLINFDENPFLSSTARKVIENHRIKHPDTFDRIYLGIPNSDDDSSIIKASWVNASIDAHILLNLPDDGKSILGYDVADSGADKNATTH
;
A
#
# COMPACT_ATOMS: atom_id res chain seq x y z
N MET A 1 -10.70 -3.87 46.17
CA MET A 1 -10.99 -3.52 44.77
C MET A 1 -9.67 -3.55 44.02
N THR A 2 -9.38 -4.61 43.32
CA THR A 2 -8.16 -4.75 42.53
C THR A 2 -8.32 -3.89 41.30
N SER A 3 -7.53 -2.82 41.17
CA SER A 3 -7.50 -1.99 39.97
C SER A 3 -7.09 -2.88 38.80
N MET A 4 -8.00 -3.17 37.90
CA MET A 4 -7.65 -3.75 36.60
C MET A 4 -6.75 -2.73 35.91
N GLN A 5 -5.44 -2.98 35.93
CA GLN A 5 -4.52 -2.22 35.10
C GLN A 5 -4.91 -2.48 33.63
N THR A 6 -5.42 -1.45 32.99
CA THR A 6 -5.61 -1.50 31.52
C THR A 6 -4.27 -1.86 30.89
N PRO A 7 -4.23 -2.91 30.05
CA PRO A 7 -2.97 -3.34 29.45
C PRO A 7 -2.37 -2.16 28.68
N LYS A 8 -1.05 -1.94 28.84
CA LYS A 8 -0.36 -0.89 28.07
C LYS A 8 -0.57 -1.11 26.59
N PRO A 9 -0.88 -0.04 25.82
CA PRO A 9 -1.06 -0.17 24.41
C PRO A 9 0.21 -0.71 23.74
N SER A 10 0.05 -1.69 22.86
CA SER A 10 1.16 -2.36 22.18
C SER A 10 0.97 -2.26 20.67
N LEU A 11 2.08 -2.33 19.92
CA LEU A 11 2.10 -2.57 18.49
C LEU A 11 2.03 -4.07 18.22
N ASN A 12 1.78 -4.46 16.97
CA ASN A 12 1.77 -5.86 16.58
C ASN A 12 3.18 -6.47 16.71
N PRO A 13 3.38 -7.48 17.56
CA PRO A 13 4.70 -8.10 17.75
C PRO A 13 5.28 -8.71 16.46
N ALA A 14 4.43 -9.18 15.54
CA ALA A 14 4.84 -9.74 14.25
C ALA A 14 5.52 -8.69 13.34
N LEU A 15 5.26 -7.39 13.57
CA LEU A 15 5.85 -6.29 12.82
C LEU A 15 7.06 -5.64 13.51
N ARG A 16 7.49 -6.16 14.66
CA ARG A 16 8.60 -5.55 15.40
C ARG A 16 9.89 -5.46 14.59
N SER A 17 10.31 -6.56 13.95
CA SER A 17 11.51 -6.57 13.11
C SER A 17 11.39 -5.63 11.94
N PHE A 18 10.22 -5.58 11.28
CA PHE A 18 9.93 -4.67 10.18
C PHE A 18 10.17 -3.20 10.55
N TRP A 19 9.63 -2.76 11.69
CA TRP A 19 9.78 -1.37 12.14
C TRP A 19 11.18 -1.02 12.65
N THR A 20 11.91 -1.99 13.21
CA THR A 20 13.24 -1.73 13.78
C THR A 20 14.39 -1.90 12.80
N THR A 21 14.17 -2.56 11.68
CA THR A 21 15.15 -2.67 10.58
C THR A 21 15.19 -1.35 9.82
N LYS A 22 16.39 -0.82 9.59
CA LYS A 22 16.58 0.36 8.74
C LYS A 22 16.46 -0.05 7.28
N ALA A 23 15.67 0.69 6.52
CA ALA A 23 15.58 0.58 5.08
C ALA A 23 15.00 1.89 4.52
N ARG A 24 15.44 2.27 3.32
CA ARG A 24 14.90 3.45 2.61
C ARG A 24 13.43 3.25 2.27
N ASN A 25 13.09 2.10 1.73
CA ASN A 25 11.73 1.76 1.36
C ASN A 25 11.19 0.64 2.26
N LYS A 26 10.10 0.92 2.94
CA LYS A 26 9.40 -0.06 3.79
C LYS A 26 8.04 -0.36 3.18
N ILE A 27 7.91 -1.54 2.62
CA ILE A 27 6.72 -2.02 1.92
C ILE A 27 5.95 -2.95 2.84
N LEU A 28 4.80 -2.48 3.33
CA LEU A 28 3.95 -3.28 4.20
C LEU A 28 2.66 -3.62 3.46
N MET A 29 2.60 -4.82 2.94
CA MET A 29 1.47 -5.31 2.15
C MET A 29 0.73 -6.45 2.84
N GLY A 30 -0.48 -6.76 2.37
CA GLY A 30 -1.29 -7.88 2.86
C GLY A 30 -2.77 -7.65 2.74
N GLY A 31 -3.55 -8.63 3.17
CA GLY A 31 -5.00 -8.59 3.10
C GLY A 31 -5.67 -7.59 4.06
N ARG A 32 -6.98 -7.50 3.96
CA ARG A 32 -7.80 -6.73 4.92
C ARG A 32 -7.68 -7.33 6.31
N MET A 33 -7.91 -6.50 7.33
CA MET A 33 -7.89 -6.87 8.75
C MET A 33 -6.53 -7.34 9.27
N SER A 34 -5.44 -7.07 8.58
CA SER A 34 -4.07 -7.45 8.95
C SER A 34 -3.37 -6.48 9.92
N SER A 35 -4.03 -5.40 10.37
CA SER A 35 -3.52 -4.33 11.23
C SER A 35 -2.45 -3.40 10.62
N LYS A 36 -2.13 -3.48 9.33
CA LYS A 36 -1.08 -2.65 8.68
C LYS A 36 -1.16 -1.17 9.03
N SER A 37 -2.24 -0.51 8.65
CA SER A 37 -2.43 0.94 8.87
C SER A 37 -2.56 1.29 10.35
N TRP A 38 -3.15 0.40 11.15
CA TRP A 38 -3.24 0.54 12.60
C TRP A 38 -1.87 0.57 13.26
N ASP A 39 -1.02 -0.36 12.87
CA ASP A 39 0.31 -0.51 13.42
C ASP A 39 1.26 0.59 12.94
N ALA A 40 1.15 0.97 11.66
CA ALA A 40 1.89 2.11 11.09
C ALA A 40 1.55 3.42 11.80
N ALA A 41 0.26 3.69 12.08
CA ALA A 41 -0.16 4.86 12.84
C ALA A 41 0.41 4.85 14.26
N GLY A 42 0.38 3.69 14.93
CA GLY A 42 0.96 3.53 16.25
C GLY A 42 2.47 3.77 16.26
N MET A 43 3.19 3.21 15.27
CA MET A 43 4.63 3.44 15.10
C MET A 43 4.94 4.91 14.81
N ALA A 44 4.17 5.56 13.93
CA ALA A 44 4.35 6.96 13.61
C ALA A 44 4.18 7.86 14.84
N ILE A 45 3.16 7.62 15.66
CA ILE A 45 2.97 8.36 16.93
C ILE A 45 4.10 8.07 17.93
N PHE A 46 4.54 6.82 18.05
CA PHE A 46 5.67 6.46 18.91
C PHE A 46 6.94 7.21 18.50
N LEU A 47 7.27 7.23 17.21
CA LEU A 47 8.43 7.94 16.68
C LEU A 47 8.28 9.45 16.84
N ALA A 48 7.13 10.02 16.52
CA ALA A 48 6.86 11.46 16.65
C ALA A 48 6.92 11.94 18.11
N ASN A 49 6.60 11.10 19.08
CA ASN A 49 6.71 11.42 20.51
C ASN A 49 8.15 11.32 21.04
N LYS A 50 9.03 10.65 20.31
CA LYS A 50 10.42 10.42 20.70
C LYS A 50 11.42 11.34 19.99
N TYR A 51 11.17 11.63 18.72
CA TYR A 51 12.07 12.38 17.85
C TYR A 51 11.33 13.54 17.18
N LYS A 52 12.09 14.55 16.70
CA LYS A 52 11.55 15.60 15.84
C LYS A 52 11.53 15.12 14.40
N LEU A 53 10.36 14.77 13.88
CA LEU A 53 10.17 14.20 12.55
C LEU A 53 9.05 14.91 11.78
N ARG A 54 9.24 15.04 10.48
CA ARG A 54 8.22 15.54 9.55
C ARG A 54 7.67 14.37 8.74
N PHE A 55 6.38 14.10 8.92
CA PHE A 55 5.66 13.05 8.19
C PHE A 55 4.87 13.67 7.04
N LEU A 56 5.08 13.18 5.84
CA LEU A 56 4.22 13.45 4.68
C LEU A 56 3.30 12.24 4.47
N CYS A 57 2.04 12.39 4.85
CA CYS A 57 1.03 11.36 4.70
C CYS A 57 0.29 11.60 3.38
N VAL A 58 0.28 10.61 2.49
CA VAL A 58 -0.35 10.75 1.17
C VAL A 58 -1.30 9.59 0.88
N ARG A 59 -2.32 9.89 0.09
CA ARG A 59 -3.26 8.96 -0.49
C ARG A 59 -3.78 9.52 -1.81
N GLN A 60 -4.38 8.71 -2.66
CA GLN A 60 -4.86 9.17 -3.97
C GLN A 60 -5.86 10.33 -3.84
N LEU A 61 -6.85 10.23 -2.94
CA LEU A 61 -7.86 11.26 -2.73
C LEU A 61 -7.69 11.95 -1.36
N GLN A 62 -7.75 13.30 -1.34
CA GLN A 62 -7.57 14.12 -0.14
C GLN A 62 -8.59 13.80 0.96
N ASN A 63 -9.88 13.79 0.63
CA ASN A 63 -10.94 13.49 1.61
C ASN A 63 -10.80 12.09 2.23
N LYS A 64 -10.23 11.15 1.51
CA LYS A 64 -10.02 9.79 2.03
C LYS A 64 -8.84 9.69 2.99
N ILE A 65 -7.84 10.57 2.90
CA ILE A 65 -6.73 10.58 3.85
C ILE A 65 -7.17 11.09 5.22
N GLU A 66 -8.10 12.05 5.25
CA GLU A 66 -8.69 12.56 6.49
C GLU A 66 -9.52 11.48 7.19
N GLU A 67 -10.33 10.71 6.45
CA GLU A 67 -11.13 9.61 6.97
C GLU A 67 -10.26 8.42 7.46
N SER A 68 -9.06 8.24 6.94
CA SER A 68 -8.21 7.08 7.22
C SER A 68 -7.02 7.41 8.12
N VAL A 69 -5.92 7.93 7.54
CA VAL A 69 -4.64 8.15 8.25
C VAL A 69 -4.81 9.13 9.40
N TYR A 70 -5.45 10.26 9.16
CA TYR A 70 -5.67 11.28 10.18
C TYR A 70 -6.48 10.76 11.37
N SER A 71 -7.58 10.05 11.09
CA SER A 71 -8.43 9.45 12.14
C SER A 71 -7.69 8.36 12.92
N LEU A 72 -6.89 7.52 12.25
CA LEU A 72 -6.07 6.51 12.90
C LEU A 72 -5.02 7.12 13.83
N LEU A 73 -4.34 8.19 13.40
CA LEU A 73 -3.38 8.90 14.24
C LEU A 73 -4.02 9.46 15.51
N LYS A 74 -5.23 10.06 15.41
CA LYS A 74 -5.99 10.53 16.57
C LYS A 74 -6.28 9.38 17.56
N ILE A 75 -6.77 8.26 17.05
CA ILE A 75 -7.06 7.09 17.88
C ILE A 75 -5.78 6.59 18.57
N GLN A 76 -4.63 6.56 17.87
CA GLN A 76 -3.38 6.13 18.49
C GLN A 76 -2.86 7.13 19.53
N ILE A 77 -3.02 8.43 19.32
CA ILE A 77 -2.67 9.46 20.33
C ILE A 77 -3.45 9.22 21.63
N GLU A 78 -4.77 9.03 21.53
CA GLU A 78 -5.63 8.73 22.68
C GLU A 78 -5.25 7.39 23.33
N ARG A 79 -5.06 6.35 22.52
CA ARG A 79 -4.71 5.00 22.98
C ARG A 79 -3.39 4.96 23.73
N PHE A 80 -2.40 5.75 23.33
CA PHE A 80 -1.11 5.86 24.01
C PHE A 80 -1.14 6.86 25.19
N GLY A 81 -2.27 7.52 25.48
CA GLY A 81 -2.38 8.51 26.54
C GLY A 81 -1.53 9.77 26.27
N LEU A 82 -1.38 10.17 25.02
CA LEU A 82 -0.51 11.26 24.58
C LEU A 82 -1.29 12.52 24.16
N THR A 83 -2.55 12.64 24.50
CA THR A 83 -3.43 13.74 24.05
C THR A 83 -2.84 15.11 24.39
N ASP A 84 -2.27 15.28 25.57
CA ASP A 84 -1.67 16.55 26.00
C ASP A 84 -0.40 16.92 25.22
N ASN A 85 0.28 15.89 24.68
CA ASN A 85 1.51 16.09 23.91
C ASN A 85 1.25 16.55 22.48
N PHE A 86 0.03 16.37 21.97
CA PHE A 86 -0.30 16.67 20.57
C PHE A 86 -1.31 17.81 20.44
N LYS A 87 -1.08 18.67 19.47
CA LYS A 87 -2.02 19.66 18.96
C LYS A 87 -2.61 19.11 17.67
N ILE A 88 -3.95 18.95 17.64
CA ILE A 88 -4.69 18.43 16.51
C ILE A 88 -5.53 19.58 15.94
N THR A 89 -5.36 19.87 14.65
CA THR A 89 -6.15 20.85 13.89
C THR A 89 -6.74 20.16 12.67
N ASP A 90 -7.63 20.78 11.92
CA ASP A 90 -8.34 20.15 10.80
C ASP A 90 -7.43 19.53 9.72
N ASN A 91 -6.23 20.09 9.52
CA ASN A 91 -5.32 19.69 8.45
C ASN A 91 -3.90 19.33 8.91
N LYS A 92 -3.63 19.35 10.23
CA LYS A 92 -2.30 19.10 10.79
C LYS A 92 -2.37 18.47 12.17
N ILE A 93 -1.44 17.56 12.44
CA ILE A 93 -1.16 17.05 13.80
C ILE A 93 0.29 17.42 14.13
N GLU A 94 0.51 17.98 15.29
CA GLU A 94 1.81 18.45 15.75
C GLU A 94 2.10 18.02 17.18
N ASN A 95 3.27 17.46 17.44
CA ASN A 95 3.71 17.16 18.79
C ASN A 95 4.33 18.42 19.41
N ARG A 96 3.75 18.87 20.52
CA ARG A 96 4.16 20.10 21.22
C ARG A 96 5.52 19.99 21.90
N ILE A 97 5.97 18.78 22.21
CA ILE A 97 7.22 18.52 22.94
C ILE A 97 8.37 18.36 21.97
N THR A 98 8.23 17.51 20.97
CA THR A 98 9.31 17.21 20.01
C THR A 98 9.33 18.17 18.82
N GLY A 99 8.19 18.79 18.49
CA GLY A 99 7.99 19.57 17.29
C GLY A 99 7.80 18.71 16.03
N SER A 100 7.46 17.42 16.20
CA SER A 100 7.09 16.55 15.07
C SER A 100 5.77 16.97 14.47
N GLU A 101 5.63 16.82 13.16
CA GLU A 101 4.43 17.21 12.44
C GLU A 101 3.98 16.17 11.41
N PHE A 102 2.68 16.09 11.22
CA PHE A 102 2.04 15.28 10.19
C PHE A 102 1.30 16.19 9.22
N MET A 103 1.61 16.06 7.94
CA MET A 103 1.00 16.78 6.83
C MET A 103 0.24 15.80 5.94
N PHE A 104 -0.92 16.18 5.42
CA PHE A 104 -1.83 15.29 4.70
C PHE A 104 -2.13 15.83 3.30
N TYR A 105 -1.82 15.06 2.25
CA TYR A 105 -2.00 15.47 0.86
C TYR A 105 -2.64 14.37 0.01
N GLY A 106 -3.62 14.77 -0.81
CA GLY A 106 -4.17 13.94 -1.88
C GLY A 106 -3.33 14.04 -3.15
N LEU A 107 -2.90 12.91 -3.68
CA LEU A 107 -2.03 12.89 -4.87
C LEU A 107 -2.73 13.30 -6.16
N TRP A 108 -4.04 13.10 -6.25
CA TRP A 108 -4.80 13.38 -7.49
C TRP A 108 -4.75 14.85 -7.92
N ARG A 109 -4.91 15.79 -6.98
CA ARG A 109 -5.00 17.23 -7.29
C ARG A 109 -3.86 18.08 -6.77
N HIS A 110 -3.17 17.60 -5.74
CA HIS A 110 -2.20 18.40 -4.97
C HIS A 110 -0.76 17.94 -5.12
N ILE A 111 -0.48 17.04 -6.08
CA ILE A 111 0.88 16.50 -6.24
C ILE A 111 1.91 17.58 -6.57
N SER A 112 1.52 18.65 -7.27
CA SER A 112 2.41 19.77 -7.59
C SER A 112 2.83 20.58 -6.35
N GLU A 113 1.97 20.66 -5.32
CA GLU A 113 2.26 21.35 -4.08
C GLU A 113 3.32 20.62 -3.26
N ILE A 114 3.37 19.29 -3.38
CA ILE A 114 4.32 18.42 -2.67
C ILE A 114 5.77 18.72 -3.09
N LYS A 115 6.01 19.12 -4.33
CA LYS A 115 7.36 19.44 -4.85
C LYS A 115 8.11 20.50 -4.02
N SER A 116 7.37 21.41 -3.39
CA SER A 116 7.93 22.51 -2.59
C SER A 116 8.17 22.13 -1.12
N ILE A 117 7.75 20.95 -0.68
CA ILE A 117 7.90 20.53 0.71
C ILE A 117 9.32 20.01 0.93
N GLU A 118 9.99 20.55 1.94
CA GLU A 118 11.37 20.18 2.25
C GLU A 118 11.48 19.45 3.59
N SER A 119 12.62 18.80 3.77
CA SER A 119 13.02 18.19 5.06
C SER A 119 12.05 17.13 5.57
N ILE A 120 11.43 16.35 4.67
CA ILE A 120 10.59 15.22 5.04
C ILE A 120 11.47 14.08 5.56
N ASP A 121 11.11 13.55 6.74
CA ASP A 121 11.76 12.38 7.34
C ASP A 121 11.09 11.08 6.90
N ILE A 122 9.76 11.09 6.87
CA ILE A 122 8.99 9.88 6.53
C ILE A 122 7.86 10.25 5.57
N LEU A 123 7.86 9.62 4.38
CA LEU A 123 6.72 9.53 3.50
C LEU A 123 5.87 8.34 3.93
N TRP A 124 4.61 8.55 4.24
CA TRP A 124 3.65 7.47 4.46
C TRP A 124 2.56 7.52 3.40
N SER A 125 2.62 6.57 2.47
CA SER A 125 1.62 6.39 1.42
C SER A 125 0.64 5.27 1.79
N GLU A 126 -0.63 5.62 1.94
CA GLU A 126 -1.73 4.66 2.14
C GLU A 126 -2.39 4.29 0.82
N GLU A 127 -2.88 3.05 0.75
CA GLU A 127 -3.44 2.45 -0.47
C GLU A 127 -2.51 2.62 -1.67
N SER A 128 -1.23 2.35 -1.45
CA SER A 128 -0.17 2.58 -2.43
C SER A 128 -0.32 1.74 -3.72
N HIS A 129 -1.21 0.74 -3.77
CA HIS A 129 -1.54 0.06 -5.02
C HIS A 129 -2.03 1.02 -6.11
N ALA A 130 -2.66 2.14 -5.72
CA ALA A 130 -3.14 3.16 -6.66
C ALA A 130 -2.07 4.21 -7.05
N LEU A 131 -0.86 4.12 -6.51
CA LEU A 131 0.24 5.02 -6.82
C LEU A 131 0.73 4.79 -8.24
N THR A 132 0.84 5.88 -9.02
CA THR A 132 1.35 5.81 -10.40
C THR A 132 2.84 6.13 -10.47
N GLU A 133 3.50 5.69 -11.54
CA GLU A 133 4.89 6.01 -11.83
C GLU A 133 5.15 7.52 -11.86
N THR A 134 4.30 8.28 -12.57
CA THR A 134 4.39 9.75 -12.64
C THR A 134 4.29 10.42 -11.27
N GLN A 135 3.46 9.88 -10.37
CA GLN A 135 3.39 10.39 -9.01
C GLN A 135 4.64 10.06 -8.20
N TRP A 136 5.21 8.87 -8.39
CA TRP A 136 6.44 8.47 -7.73
C TRP A 136 7.64 9.29 -8.18
N GLU A 137 7.76 9.61 -9.48
CA GLU A 137 8.77 10.51 -10.03
C GLU A 137 8.78 11.91 -9.39
N ILE A 138 7.66 12.31 -8.78
CA ILE A 138 7.56 13.57 -8.03
C ILE A 138 7.85 13.35 -6.54
N LEU A 139 7.33 12.29 -5.95
CA LEU A 139 7.48 12.01 -4.52
C LEU A 139 8.91 11.66 -4.15
N GLU A 140 9.54 10.75 -4.89
CA GLU A 140 10.87 10.24 -4.56
C GLU A 140 11.94 11.36 -4.45
N PRO A 141 12.08 12.28 -5.43
CA PRO A 141 13.02 13.38 -5.32
C PRO A 141 12.67 14.40 -4.21
N THR A 142 11.41 14.48 -3.80
CA THR A 142 10.98 15.34 -2.69
C THR A 142 11.46 14.79 -1.34
N ILE A 143 11.52 13.47 -1.19
CA ILE A 143 11.96 12.79 0.03
C ILE A 143 13.47 12.56 -0.02
N ARG A 144 14.24 13.65 0.08
CA ARG A 144 15.70 13.66 -0.15
C ARG A 144 16.54 13.89 1.11
N LYS A 145 15.91 14.01 2.28
CA LYS A 145 16.63 14.15 3.53
C LYS A 145 17.43 12.89 3.85
N GLU A 146 18.65 13.03 4.33
CA GLU A 146 19.48 11.89 4.76
C GLU A 146 18.77 11.08 5.84
N GLY A 147 18.73 9.76 5.66
CA GLY A 147 18.04 8.83 6.57
C GLY A 147 16.53 8.87 6.50
N SER A 148 15.94 9.56 5.50
CA SER A 148 14.49 9.55 5.30
C SER A 148 13.99 8.19 4.79
N GLU A 149 12.74 7.86 5.16
CA GLU A 149 12.11 6.58 4.82
C GLU A 149 10.83 6.80 3.98
N CYS A 150 10.52 5.84 3.11
CA CYS A 150 9.26 5.76 2.37
C CYS A 150 8.49 4.53 2.86
N TRP A 151 7.35 4.74 3.49
CA TRP A 151 6.45 3.68 3.93
C TRP A 151 5.31 3.55 2.92
N LEU A 152 5.28 2.44 2.19
CA LEU A 152 4.23 2.13 1.20
C LEU A 152 3.34 1.02 1.75
N LEU A 153 2.09 1.38 2.09
CA LEU A 153 1.13 0.46 2.68
C LEU A 153 -0.01 0.19 1.71
N PHE A 154 -0.29 -1.08 1.43
CA PHE A 154 -1.38 -1.44 0.53
C PHE A 154 -1.87 -2.87 0.68
N ASN A 155 -3.08 -3.09 0.19
CA ASN A 155 -3.56 -4.41 -0.15
C ASN A 155 -3.23 -4.63 -1.63
N PRO A 156 -2.46 -5.66 -2.00
CA PRO A 156 -2.17 -5.96 -3.40
C PRO A 156 -3.46 -6.13 -4.21
N ASN A 157 -3.51 -5.49 -5.37
CA ASN A 157 -4.65 -5.55 -6.27
C ASN A 157 -4.30 -6.28 -7.56
N LEU A 158 -3.41 -5.71 -8.38
CA LEU A 158 -2.97 -6.30 -9.65
C LEU A 158 -1.44 -6.47 -9.66
N VAL A 159 -0.96 -7.53 -10.32
CA VAL A 159 0.48 -7.71 -10.56
C VAL A 159 1.04 -6.62 -11.48
N SER A 160 0.19 -5.95 -12.25
CA SER A 160 0.54 -4.82 -13.12
C SER A 160 0.64 -3.48 -12.39
N ASP A 161 0.20 -3.38 -11.12
CA ASP A 161 0.29 -2.15 -10.36
C ASP A 161 1.74 -1.67 -10.24
N PHE A 162 1.97 -0.36 -10.38
CA PHE A 162 3.31 0.24 -10.32
C PHE A 162 4.09 -0.19 -9.08
N VAL A 163 3.45 -0.13 -7.89
CA VAL A 163 4.13 -0.48 -6.63
C VAL A 163 4.44 -1.96 -6.54
N TRP A 164 3.57 -2.84 -7.08
CA TRP A 164 3.86 -4.26 -7.13
C TRP A 164 5.08 -4.55 -8.00
N ARG A 165 5.11 -4.05 -9.23
CA ARG A 165 6.20 -4.30 -10.18
C ARG A 165 7.55 -3.78 -9.66
N ASN A 166 7.57 -2.56 -9.12
CA ASN A 166 8.83 -1.87 -8.83
C ASN A 166 9.30 -1.99 -7.38
N PHE A 167 8.46 -2.51 -6.45
CA PHE A 167 8.84 -2.60 -5.03
C PHE A 167 8.63 -3.99 -4.43
N VAL A 168 7.91 -4.88 -5.11
CA VAL A 168 7.67 -6.25 -4.65
C VAL A 168 8.29 -7.27 -5.58
N ALA A 169 8.02 -7.21 -6.88
CA ALA A 169 8.55 -8.14 -7.88
C ALA A 169 10.04 -7.86 -8.20
N ASP A 170 10.40 -6.58 -8.33
CA ASP A 170 11.78 -6.13 -8.59
C ASP A 170 12.14 -4.96 -7.64
N PRO A 171 12.36 -5.24 -6.35
CA PRO A 171 12.59 -4.20 -5.36
C PRO A 171 13.94 -3.51 -5.54
N PRO A 172 14.01 -2.16 -5.42
CA PRO A 172 15.26 -1.43 -5.37
C PRO A 172 16.12 -1.88 -4.18
N THR A 173 17.41 -1.59 -4.25
CA THR A 173 18.31 -1.75 -3.11
C THR A 173 17.78 -0.96 -1.90
N ASP A 174 18.05 -1.44 -0.69
CA ASP A 174 17.57 -0.82 0.56
C ASP A 174 16.02 -0.79 0.68
N THR A 175 15.37 -1.87 0.22
CA THR A 175 13.94 -2.09 0.32
C THR A 175 13.63 -3.27 1.23
N LEU A 176 12.75 -3.05 2.20
CA LEU A 176 12.24 -4.08 3.11
C LEU A 176 10.77 -4.37 2.78
N VAL A 177 10.47 -5.56 2.31
CA VAL A 177 9.11 -6.00 1.96
C VAL A 177 8.60 -6.95 3.04
N ARG A 178 7.39 -6.69 3.55
CA ARG A 178 6.70 -7.54 4.53
C ARG A 178 5.24 -7.76 4.10
N LEU A 179 4.89 -9.02 3.92
CA LEU A 179 3.51 -9.48 3.81
C LEU A 179 2.99 -9.80 5.23
N ILE A 180 1.83 -9.25 5.59
CA ILE A 180 1.14 -9.55 6.85
C ILE A 180 -0.37 -9.70 6.61
N ASN A 181 -0.98 -10.71 7.19
CA ASN A 181 -2.39 -10.99 7.04
C ASN A 181 -3.13 -11.03 8.37
N PHE A 182 -4.43 -11.31 8.31
CA PHE A 182 -5.34 -11.27 9.47
C PHE A 182 -4.97 -12.28 10.57
N ASP A 183 -4.35 -13.39 10.22
CA ASP A 183 -3.91 -14.45 11.14
C ASP A 183 -2.78 -13.99 12.06
N GLU A 184 -1.96 -13.05 11.61
CA GLU A 184 -0.92 -12.39 12.39
C GLU A 184 -1.43 -11.14 13.16
N ASN A 185 -2.72 -10.79 13.08
CA ASN A 185 -3.29 -9.64 13.78
C ASN A 185 -3.77 -10.02 15.19
N PRO A 186 -3.06 -9.63 16.26
CA PRO A 186 -3.46 -9.95 17.62
C PRO A 186 -4.66 -9.16 18.12
N PHE A 187 -5.05 -8.09 17.42
CA PHE A 187 -6.14 -7.18 17.81
C PHE A 187 -7.49 -7.57 17.17
N LEU A 188 -7.54 -8.68 16.46
CA LEU A 188 -8.72 -9.09 15.71
C LEU A 188 -9.86 -9.51 16.64
N SER A 189 -11.00 -8.82 16.54
CA SER A 189 -12.19 -9.13 17.32
C SER A 189 -12.84 -10.47 16.91
N SER A 190 -13.64 -11.06 17.80
CA SER A 190 -14.42 -12.27 17.46
C SER A 190 -15.39 -12.05 16.30
N THR A 191 -15.97 -10.84 16.21
CA THR A 191 -16.84 -10.46 15.08
C THR A 191 -16.08 -10.42 13.77
N ALA A 192 -14.87 -9.82 13.75
CA ALA A 192 -14.04 -9.78 12.56
C ALA A 192 -13.64 -11.19 12.11
N ARG A 193 -13.30 -12.09 13.03
CA ARG A 193 -13.01 -13.49 12.71
C ARG A 193 -14.19 -14.21 12.06
N LYS A 194 -15.42 -13.98 12.56
CA LYS A 194 -16.64 -14.54 11.95
C LYS A 194 -16.87 -14.00 10.54
N VAL A 195 -16.63 -12.70 10.31
CA VAL A 195 -16.74 -12.10 8.97
C VAL A 195 -15.76 -12.73 7.99
N ILE A 196 -14.51 -12.92 8.39
CA ILE A 196 -13.48 -13.58 7.57
C ILE A 196 -13.88 -15.00 7.22
N GLU A 197 -14.33 -15.78 8.21
CA GLU A 197 -14.70 -17.18 8.00
C GLU A 197 -15.95 -17.31 7.11
N ASN A 198 -16.94 -16.45 7.30
CA ASN A 198 -18.11 -16.40 6.42
C ASN A 198 -17.71 -16.06 4.97
N HIS A 199 -16.75 -15.17 4.77
CA HIS A 199 -16.27 -14.83 3.43
C HIS A 199 -15.52 -16.00 2.81
N ARG A 200 -14.68 -16.68 3.58
CA ARG A 200 -13.95 -17.88 3.12
C ARG A 200 -14.90 -18.95 2.58
N ILE A 201 -16.03 -19.17 3.26
CA ILE A 201 -17.02 -20.19 2.87
C ILE A 201 -17.85 -19.76 1.67
N LYS A 202 -18.28 -18.48 1.65
CA LYS A 202 -19.24 -17.99 0.63
C LYS A 202 -18.58 -17.48 -0.65
N HIS A 203 -17.35 -17.01 -0.57
CA HIS A 203 -16.63 -16.35 -1.66
C HIS A 203 -15.16 -16.78 -1.69
N PRO A 204 -14.87 -18.09 -1.86
CA PRO A 204 -13.50 -18.62 -1.83
C PRO A 204 -12.63 -18.04 -2.96
N ASP A 205 -13.23 -17.73 -4.10
CA ASP A 205 -12.60 -17.14 -5.29
C ASP A 205 -11.99 -15.77 -5.06
N THR A 206 -12.55 -14.98 -4.14
CA THR A 206 -12.05 -13.63 -3.81
C THR A 206 -11.30 -13.57 -2.47
N PHE A 207 -11.34 -14.67 -1.71
CA PHE A 207 -10.77 -14.74 -0.36
C PHE A 207 -9.27 -14.43 -0.35
N ASP A 208 -8.51 -15.03 -1.24
CA ASP A 208 -7.06 -14.90 -1.31
C ASP A 208 -6.64 -13.46 -1.59
N ARG A 209 -7.31 -12.80 -2.52
CA ARG A 209 -7.06 -11.38 -2.82
C ARG A 209 -7.40 -10.47 -1.64
N ILE A 210 -8.57 -10.69 -1.04
CA ILE A 210 -9.09 -9.77 0.00
C ILE A 210 -8.37 -9.95 1.34
N TYR A 211 -8.07 -11.19 1.75
CA TYR A 211 -7.57 -11.47 3.09
C TYR A 211 -6.14 -11.99 3.16
N LEU A 212 -5.61 -12.55 2.06
CA LEU A 212 -4.23 -13.06 2.02
C LEU A 212 -3.28 -12.15 1.23
N GLY A 213 -3.81 -11.07 0.60
CA GLY A 213 -2.98 -10.12 -0.12
C GLY A 213 -2.32 -10.72 -1.37
N ILE A 214 -2.98 -11.66 -2.02
CA ILE A 214 -2.55 -12.23 -3.29
C ILE A 214 -3.14 -11.37 -4.41
N PRO A 215 -2.32 -10.72 -5.27
CA PRO A 215 -2.82 -9.89 -6.34
C PRO A 215 -3.42 -10.72 -7.47
N ASN A 216 -4.36 -10.13 -8.20
CA ASN A 216 -4.85 -10.72 -9.44
C ASN A 216 -3.84 -10.52 -10.57
N SER A 217 -3.75 -11.50 -11.46
CA SER A 217 -3.00 -11.38 -12.71
C SER A 217 -3.76 -10.58 -13.77
N ASP A 218 -5.09 -10.59 -13.69
CA ASP A 218 -5.99 -9.98 -14.67
C ASP A 218 -6.74 -8.80 -14.07
N ASP A 219 -6.93 -7.76 -14.86
CA ASP A 219 -7.87 -6.68 -14.57
C ASP A 219 -9.29 -7.18 -14.87
N ASP A 220 -10.22 -7.02 -13.93
CA ASP A 220 -11.63 -7.41 -14.08
C ASP A 220 -12.33 -6.67 -15.25
N SER A 221 -11.76 -5.51 -15.67
CA SER A 221 -12.23 -4.73 -16.82
C SER A 221 -11.69 -5.24 -18.17
N SER A 222 -10.71 -6.13 -18.16
CA SER A 222 -10.12 -6.69 -19.39
C SER A 222 -11.11 -7.64 -20.08
N ILE A 223 -11.43 -7.35 -21.34
CA ILE A 223 -12.26 -8.20 -22.20
C ILE A 223 -11.54 -9.54 -22.47
N ILE A 224 -10.22 -9.47 -22.69
CA ILE A 224 -9.36 -10.64 -22.86
C ILE A 224 -8.42 -10.71 -21.66
N LYS A 225 -8.55 -11.73 -20.85
CA LYS A 225 -7.74 -11.90 -19.66
C LYS A 225 -6.32 -12.34 -20.04
N ALA A 226 -5.31 -11.81 -19.33
CA ALA A 226 -3.91 -12.18 -19.54
C ALA A 226 -3.69 -13.70 -19.34
N SER A 227 -4.43 -14.32 -18.42
CA SER A 227 -4.43 -15.77 -18.22
C SER A 227 -4.89 -16.55 -19.48
N TRP A 228 -5.85 -16.02 -20.23
CA TRP A 228 -6.30 -16.64 -21.48
C TRP A 228 -5.25 -16.50 -22.58
N VAL A 229 -4.61 -15.33 -22.69
CA VAL A 229 -3.50 -15.12 -23.63
C VAL A 229 -2.35 -16.08 -23.31
N ASN A 230 -1.94 -16.16 -22.05
CA ASN A 230 -0.87 -17.06 -21.63
C ASN A 230 -1.23 -18.55 -21.88
N ALA A 231 -2.47 -18.95 -21.66
CA ALA A 231 -2.93 -20.30 -21.94
C ALA A 231 -2.99 -20.62 -23.45
N SER A 232 -3.11 -19.61 -24.31
CA SER A 232 -3.12 -19.78 -25.76
C SER A 232 -1.72 -19.87 -26.39
N ILE A 233 -0.68 -19.41 -25.68
CA ILE A 233 0.70 -19.50 -26.17
C ILE A 233 1.09 -20.99 -26.23
N ASP A 234 1.53 -21.43 -27.39
CA ASP A 234 1.94 -22.81 -27.65
C ASP A 234 0.85 -23.88 -27.32
N ALA A 235 -0.41 -23.46 -27.22
CA ALA A 235 -1.53 -24.37 -26.91
C ALA A 235 -1.63 -25.54 -27.90
N HIS A 236 -1.31 -25.34 -29.19
CA HIS A 236 -1.27 -26.39 -30.21
C HIS A 236 -0.24 -27.48 -29.87
N ILE A 237 0.92 -27.11 -29.29
CA ILE A 237 1.93 -28.08 -28.86
C ILE A 237 1.42 -28.85 -27.64
N LEU A 238 0.87 -28.14 -26.63
CA LEU A 238 0.35 -28.75 -25.41
C LEU A 238 -0.83 -29.70 -25.67
N LEU A 239 -1.68 -29.32 -26.63
CA LEU A 239 -2.86 -30.11 -27.02
C LEU A 239 -2.58 -31.14 -28.13
N ASN A 240 -1.32 -31.22 -28.61
CA ASN A 240 -0.89 -32.09 -29.68
C ASN A 240 -1.75 -31.95 -30.96
N LEU A 241 -2.09 -30.68 -31.29
CA LEU A 241 -2.85 -30.37 -32.50
C LEU A 241 -1.90 -30.25 -33.68
N PRO A 242 -2.31 -30.71 -34.89
CA PRO A 242 -1.49 -30.53 -36.07
C PRO A 242 -1.38 -29.06 -36.46
N ASP A 243 -0.17 -28.67 -36.90
CA ASP A 243 0.11 -27.35 -37.44
C ASP A 243 -0.24 -27.34 -38.96
N ASP A 244 -1.51 -27.65 -39.27
CA ASP A 244 -2.03 -27.71 -40.60
C ASP A 244 -3.20 -26.74 -40.77
N GLY A 245 -2.99 -25.61 -41.34
CA GLY A 245 -4.04 -24.62 -41.56
C GLY A 245 -3.66 -23.64 -42.66
N LYS A 246 -4.63 -22.80 -43.06
CA LYS A 246 -4.32 -21.63 -43.89
C LYS A 246 -3.58 -20.61 -43.07
N SER A 247 -2.40 -20.21 -43.55
CA SER A 247 -1.68 -19.05 -42.99
C SER A 247 -2.50 -17.78 -43.27
N ILE A 248 -2.85 -17.05 -42.20
CA ILE A 248 -3.58 -15.78 -42.27
C ILE A 248 -2.71 -14.70 -41.67
N LEU A 249 -2.42 -13.67 -42.45
CA LEU A 249 -1.73 -12.47 -41.97
C LEU A 249 -2.75 -11.40 -41.60
N GLY A 250 -2.80 -11.04 -40.32
CA GLY A 250 -3.49 -9.86 -39.84
C GLY A 250 -2.56 -8.64 -39.86
N TYR A 251 -3.03 -7.54 -40.41
CA TYR A 251 -2.27 -6.29 -40.44
C TYR A 251 -3.13 -5.14 -39.91
N ASP A 252 -2.70 -4.56 -38.79
CA ASP A 252 -3.30 -3.37 -38.21
C ASP A 252 -2.49 -2.15 -38.60
N VAL A 253 -3.13 -1.24 -39.35
CA VAL A 253 -2.50 -0.03 -39.87
C VAL A 253 -2.73 1.10 -38.87
N ALA A 254 -1.68 1.57 -38.22
CA ALA A 254 -1.74 2.82 -37.49
C ALA A 254 -1.86 4.00 -38.48
N ASP A 255 -2.90 4.84 -38.27
CA ASP A 255 -3.06 6.11 -38.98
C ASP A 255 -2.04 7.14 -38.41
N SER A 256 -2.36 8.35 -38.30
CA SER A 256 -1.49 9.41 -37.77
C SER A 256 -1.52 9.42 -36.23
N GLY A 257 -0.39 9.26 -35.55
CA GLY A 257 -0.32 9.30 -34.08
C GLY A 257 0.88 8.58 -33.47
N ALA A 258 0.81 8.29 -32.18
CA ALA A 258 1.84 7.57 -31.44
C ALA A 258 1.76 6.04 -31.58
N ASP A 259 0.68 5.54 -32.19
CA ASP A 259 0.47 4.11 -32.39
C ASP A 259 1.42 3.54 -33.46
N LYS A 260 1.77 2.26 -33.31
CA LYS A 260 2.63 1.55 -34.25
C LYS A 260 1.82 0.52 -35.03
N ASN A 261 2.22 0.32 -36.31
CA ASN A 261 1.66 -0.78 -37.08
C ASN A 261 1.96 -2.12 -36.39
N ALA A 262 1.00 -3.01 -36.37
CA ALA A 262 1.13 -4.37 -35.85
C ALA A 262 0.82 -5.41 -36.94
N THR A 263 1.59 -6.49 -36.97
CA THR A 263 1.34 -7.66 -37.81
C THR A 263 1.28 -8.89 -36.96
N THR A 264 0.38 -9.84 -37.30
CA THR A 264 0.30 -11.16 -36.70
C THR A 264 0.18 -12.22 -37.78
N HIS A 265 0.84 -13.32 -37.58
CA HIS A 265 0.78 -14.53 -38.40
C HIS A 265 0.00 -15.61 -37.69
#